data_b68600fa9fcd01f86af9536f0813c9a9
#
_entry.id   b68600fa9fcd01f86af9536f0813c9a9
#
_cell.length_a   1.000
_cell.length_b   1.000
_cell.length_c   1.000
_cell.angle_alpha   90.00
_cell.angle_beta   90.00
_cell.angle_gamma   90.00
#
_symmetry.space_group_name_H-M   'P 1'
#
loop_
_entity.id
_entity.type
_entity.pdbx_description
1 polymer ?
#
loop_
_entity_poly.entity_id
_entity_poly.type
_entity_poly.pdbx_seq_one_letter_code
_entity_poly.pdbx_strand_id
1 'polypeptide(L)'
;MPNIKLKLPDGSIRESESGITGYGFAKSISNSLAKAAIAIKVDNNIVDLNEAIENDGDISIITPNSDDGREILSHSSAHIMAQAVFDLFPGAKYAIGPAIAEGFYYDFELPNDQRFSDDDLVRIEKRMSEIIKDEQKFVRGETSIEEGRNKFKDQPFKIEIIDKVSAASESIEEDSVDFAGGDQISFYENVDKDGNVKYVDMCTGPHVPSTRYIKAFKLMRLAGAYWRGDEKRPMLQRIYGTTWEDKQALEAYLIMLEEAEKRDHRKIGAEQDLFSSPSEIGMGLFLWHPKGAIIRKELEDFSRAEHVKAGYEFAYTPHISKSELFEKSGHLGFYRESMYPGLESEGTSYHLKPMNCPMHNLIFESKLRSYRELPIRIFELGTVYRFEKSGQMHGTARARGFTQDDSHIYCTQEQVVPILNELLDFVLYMLRILGFEKFEADLSTKPEKAIGGQADWDMAEQA
;
A
#
# COMPACT_ATOMS: atom_id res chain seq x y z
N MET A 1 -33.80 1.74 28.52
CA MET A 1 -32.81 0.85 27.88
C MET A 1 -31.60 0.76 28.80
N PRO A 2 -30.82 -0.29 28.82
CA PRO A 2 -29.60 -0.32 29.63
C PRO A 2 -28.64 0.78 29.18
N ASN A 3 -27.87 1.33 30.13
CA ASN A 3 -26.83 2.28 29.80
C ASN A 3 -25.57 1.51 29.43
N ILE A 4 -24.89 1.95 28.39
CA ILE A 4 -23.58 1.46 27.94
C ILE A 4 -22.48 2.50 28.22
N LYS A 5 -21.24 2.03 28.41
CA LYS A 5 -20.06 2.86 28.68
C LYS A 5 -19.16 2.86 27.44
N LEU A 6 -18.99 4.02 26.85
CA LEU A 6 -18.19 4.22 25.66
C LEU A 6 -16.93 5.01 26.01
N LYS A 7 -15.76 4.41 25.79
CA LYS A 7 -14.45 5.01 26.07
C LYS A 7 -13.90 5.69 24.81
N LEU A 8 -13.60 6.97 24.93
CA LEU A 8 -13.06 7.80 23.87
C LEU A 8 -11.50 7.67 23.80
N PRO A 9 -10.88 8.06 22.67
CA PRO A 9 -9.41 8.00 22.50
C PRO A 9 -8.61 8.80 23.53
N ASP A 10 -9.20 9.85 24.14
CA ASP A 10 -8.60 10.63 25.21
C ASP A 10 -8.68 9.95 26.60
N GLY A 11 -9.22 8.71 26.64
CA GLY A 11 -9.44 7.93 27.85
C GLY A 11 -10.70 8.30 28.65
N SER A 12 -11.45 9.32 28.25
CA SER A 12 -12.70 9.68 28.90
C SER A 12 -13.81 8.66 28.60
N ILE A 13 -14.65 8.38 29.61
CA ILE A 13 -15.78 7.44 29.46
C ILE A 13 -17.09 8.25 29.46
N ARG A 14 -17.95 7.96 28.49
CA ARG A 14 -19.30 8.51 28.42
C ARG A 14 -20.33 7.42 28.53
N GLU A 15 -21.36 7.68 29.31
CA GLU A 15 -22.54 6.82 29.39
C GLU A 15 -23.57 7.26 28.35
N SER A 16 -24.16 6.29 27.66
CA SER A 16 -25.20 6.49 26.67
C SER A 16 -26.21 5.36 26.74
N GLU A 17 -27.40 5.55 26.20
CA GLU A 17 -28.42 4.50 26.09
C GLU A 17 -27.96 3.47 25.03
N SER A 18 -28.12 2.16 25.32
CA SER A 18 -27.93 1.10 24.33
C SER A 18 -28.83 1.32 23.12
N GLY A 19 -28.30 1.08 21.91
CA GLY A 19 -28.96 1.40 20.64
C GLY A 19 -28.76 2.84 20.15
N ILE A 20 -27.91 3.63 20.84
CA ILE A 20 -27.52 4.94 20.31
C ILE A 20 -26.75 4.76 19.00
N THR A 21 -27.08 5.54 17.96
CA THR A 21 -26.32 5.54 16.72
C THR A 21 -25.02 6.33 16.85
N GLY A 22 -24.03 6.04 16.02
CA GLY A 22 -22.80 6.84 15.96
C GLY A 22 -23.06 8.32 15.73
N TYR A 23 -24.05 8.68 14.89
CA TYR A 23 -24.49 10.07 14.72
C TYR A 23 -25.04 10.67 16.03
N GLY A 24 -25.92 9.93 16.73
CA GLY A 24 -26.47 10.32 18.01
C GLY A 24 -25.40 10.54 19.05
N PHE A 25 -24.42 9.63 19.12
CA PHE A 25 -23.28 9.74 20.01
C PHE A 25 -22.38 10.95 19.68
N ALA A 26 -22.01 11.14 18.43
CA ALA A 26 -21.26 12.32 17.99
C ALA A 26 -21.99 13.63 18.32
N LYS A 27 -23.35 13.66 18.17
CA LYS A 27 -24.19 14.81 18.52
C LYS A 27 -24.22 15.09 20.01
N SER A 28 -24.16 14.06 20.85
CA SER A 28 -24.07 14.23 22.31
C SER A 28 -22.76 14.91 22.74
N ILE A 29 -21.72 14.80 21.94
CA ILE A 29 -20.42 15.47 22.17
C ILE A 29 -20.47 16.90 21.65
N SER A 30 -20.80 17.11 20.37
CA SER A 30 -21.04 18.42 19.79
C SER A 30 -21.77 18.35 18.44
N ASN A 31 -22.52 19.40 18.12
CA ASN A 31 -23.22 19.52 16.83
C ASN A 31 -22.22 19.64 15.65
N SER A 32 -21.04 20.23 15.86
CA SER A 32 -20.01 20.35 14.83
C SER A 32 -19.42 18.98 14.50
N LEU A 33 -19.12 18.18 15.52
CA LEU A 33 -18.60 16.82 15.34
C LEU A 33 -19.63 15.93 14.62
N ALA A 34 -20.89 15.96 15.00
CA ALA A 34 -21.95 15.21 14.33
C ALA A 34 -22.09 15.54 12.83
N LYS A 35 -21.86 16.80 12.45
CA LYS A 35 -21.88 17.23 11.04
C LYS A 35 -20.64 16.81 10.27
N ALA A 36 -19.50 16.68 10.94
CA ALA A 36 -18.24 16.28 10.35
C ALA A 36 -18.05 14.74 10.31
N ALA A 37 -18.72 14.02 11.21
CA ALA A 37 -18.63 12.56 11.30
C ALA A 37 -19.13 11.88 10.02
N ILE A 38 -18.40 10.85 9.57
CA ILE A 38 -18.76 10.02 8.41
C ILE A 38 -18.93 8.55 8.76
N ALA A 39 -18.26 8.08 9.80
CA ALA A 39 -18.34 6.73 10.34
C ALA A 39 -17.94 6.72 11.82
N ILE A 40 -18.02 5.55 12.45
CA ILE A 40 -17.50 5.30 13.80
C ILE A 40 -16.62 4.06 13.81
N LYS A 41 -15.68 4.01 14.74
CA LYS A 41 -14.86 2.84 15.02
C LYS A 41 -15.23 2.33 16.42
N VAL A 42 -15.69 1.10 16.53
CA VAL A 42 -16.06 0.42 17.77
C VAL A 42 -15.19 -0.81 17.93
N ASP A 43 -14.39 -0.87 18.98
CA ASP A 43 -13.44 -1.97 19.26
C ASP A 43 -12.58 -2.35 18.04
N ASN A 44 -12.00 -1.36 17.36
CA ASN A 44 -11.23 -1.47 16.12
C ASN A 44 -12.03 -1.81 14.84
N ASN A 45 -13.32 -2.08 14.91
CA ASN A 45 -14.17 -2.27 13.73
C ASN A 45 -14.78 -0.95 13.26
N ILE A 46 -14.58 -0.63 11.99
CA ILE A 46 -15.19 0.57 11.40
C ILE A 46 -16.57 0.20 10.87
N VAL A 47 -17.59 0.97 11.28
CA VAL A 47 -18.99 0.76 10.91
C VAL A 47 -19.66 2.06 10.49
N ASP A 48 -20.80 1.94 9.82
CA ASP A 48 -21.56 3.09 9.36
C ASP A 48 -21.98 4.01 10.52
N LEU A 49 -22.01 5.31 10.26
CA LEU A 49 -22.37 6.32 11.26
C LEU A 49 -23.75 6.12 11.85
N ASN A 50 -24.67 5.50 11.11
CA ASN A 50 -26.04 5.26 11.53
C ASN A 50 -26.26 3.90 12.20
N GLU A 51 -25.19 3.10 12.35
CA GLU A 51 -25.28 1.82 13.05
C GLU A 51 -25.48 2.01 14.55
N ALA A 52 -26.29 1.12 15.16
CA ALA A 52 -26.59 1.16 16.57
C ALA A 52 -25.48 0.54 17.40
N ILE A 53 -25.08 1.18 18.48
CA ILE A 53 -24.08 0.71 19.43
C ILE A 53 -24.81 0.06 20.61
N GLU A 54 -24.66 -1.26 20.74
CA GLU A 54 -25.46 -2.03 21.72
C GLU A 54 -24.69 -2.36 23.01
N ASN A 55 -23.35 -2.34 22.98
CA ASN A 55 -22.50 -2.82 24.05
C ASN A 55 -21.47 -1.75 24.48
N ASP A 56 -20.91 -1.95 25.68
CA ASP A 56 -19.73 -1.23 26.15
C ASP A 56 -18.57 -1.44 25.17
N GLY A 57 -17.70 -0.44 24.95
CA GLY A 57 -16.53 -0.58 24.09
C GLY A 57 -15.71 0.70 23.93
N ASP A 58 -14.57 0.58 23.29
CA ASP A 58 -13.77 1.72 22.85
C ASP A 58 -14.41 2.31 21.59
N ILE A 59 -14.59 3.63 21.56
CA ILE A 59 -15.24 4.31 20.43
C ILE A 59 -14.43 5.50 19.95
N SER A 60 -14.29 5.63 18.63
CA SER A 60 -13.79 6.85 17.99
C SER A 60 -14.70 7.31 16.85
N ILE A 61 -14.78 8.63 16.68
CA ILE A 61 -15.56 9.25 15.59
C ILE A 61 -14.63 9.50 14.42
N ILE A 62 -14.97 8.94 13.26
CA ILE A 62 -14.20 9.10 12.04
C ILE A 62 -14.69 10.31 11.27
N THR A 63 -13.75 11.17 10.89
CA THR A 63 -13.98 12.37 10.07
C THR A 63 -13.18 12.30 8.76
N PRO A 64 -13.54 13.06 7.72
CA PRO A 64 -12.89 13.02 6.41
C PRO A 64 -11.37 13.20 6.37
N ASN A 65 -10.80 13.87 7.36
CA ASN A 65 -9.36 14.20 7.44
C ASN A 65 -8.50 13.15 8.16
N SER A 66 -9.08 12.06 8.63
CA SER A 66 -8.32 10.91 9.15
C SER A 66 -8.01 9.93 8.02
N ASP A 67 -7.03 9.04 8.22
CA ASP A 67 -6.68 8.00 7.24
C ASP A 67 -7.86 7.05 7.00
N ASP A 68 -8.49 6.53 8.07
CA ASP A 68 -9.73 5.75 7.99
C ASP A 68 -10.84 6.53 7.25
N GLY A 69 -10.94 7.85 7.47
CA GLY A 69 -11.91 8.70 6.80
C GLY A 69 -11.65 8.86 5.30
N ARG A 70 -10.41 8.97 4.90
CA ARG A 70 -10.01 9.06 3.49
C ARG A 70 -10.29 7.76 2.74
N GLU A 71 -10.08 6.62 3.39
CA GLU A 71 -10.42 5.31 2.85
C GLU A 71 -11.94 5.19 2.60
N ILE A 72 -12.78 5.58 3.57
CA ILE A 72 -14.26 5.59 3.43
C ILE A 72 -14.72 6.55 2.32
N LEU A 73 -14.10 7.75 2.21
CA LEU A 73 -14.39 8.68 1.12
C LEU A 73 -14.05 8.07 -0.24
N SER A 74 -12.89 7.41 -0.35
CA SER A 74 -12.41 6.76 -1.56
C SER A 74 -13.33 5.61 -1.97
N HIS A 75 -13.69 4.74 -1.03
CA HIS A 75 -14.63 3.65 -1.26
C HIS A 75 -16.02 4.16 -1.72
N SER A 76 -16.55 5.18 -1.05
CA SER A 76 -17.83 5.77 -1.45
C SER A 76 -17.77 6.46 -2.81
N SER A 77 -16.63 7.07 -3.17
CA SER A 77 -16.41 7.66 -4.48
C SER A 77 -16.32 6.61 -5.58
N ALA A 78 -15.77 5.42 -5.30
CA ALA A 78 -15.78 4.29 -6.21
C ALA A 78 -17.20 3.88 -6.60
N HIS A 79 -18.13 3.80 -5.62
CA HIS A 79 -19.54 3.51 -5.88
C HIS A 79 -20.23 4.63 -6.68
N ILE A 80 -19.95 5.91 -6.39
CA ILE A 80 -20.49 7.04 -7.17
C ILE A 80 -19.98 7.00 -8.61
N MET A 81 -18.70 6.63 -8.83
CA MET A 81 -18.14 6.44 -10.15
C MET A 81 -18.80 5.28 -10.89
N ALA A 82 -19.00 4.15 -10.22
CA ALA A 82 -19.69 3.00 -10.80
C ALA A 82 -21.12 3.33 -11.20
N GLN A 83 -21.86 4.06 -10.36
CA GLN A 83 -23.20 4.58 -10.72
C GLN A 83 -23.13 5.51 -11.95
N ALA A 84 -22.16 6.42 -12.02
CA ALA A 84 -22.00 7.33 -13.14
C ALA A 84 -21.70 6.60 -14.44
N VAL A 85 -20.84 5.55 -14.39
CA VAL A 85 -20.57 4.69 -15.54
C VAL A 85 -21.85 3.93 -15.95
N PHE A 86 -22.58 3.37 -15.01
CA PHE A 86 -23.81 2.65 -15.26
C PHE A 86 -24.87 3.54 -15.95
N ASP A 87 -24.99 4.79 -15.52
CA ASP A 87 -25.90 5.77 -16.11
C ASP A 87 -25.52 6.19 -17.53
N LEU A 88 -24.22 6.30 -17.83
CA LEU A 88 -23.69 6.80 -19.11
C LEU A 88 -23.46 5.71 -20.13
N PHE A 89 -23.24 4.47 -19.69
CA PHE A 89 -22.92 3.31 -20.52
C PHE A 89 -23.89 2.14 -20.23
N PRO A 90 -25.12 2.20 -20.73
CA PRO A 90 -26.10 1.15 -20.49
C PRO A 90 -25.59 -0.22 -20.94
N GLY A 91 -25.71 -1.20 -20.03
CA GLY A 91 -25.19 -2.56 -20.26
C GLY A 91 -23.75 -2.78 -19.82
N ALA A 92 -23.07 -1.77 -19.25
CA ALA A 92 -21.77 -1.94 -18.62
C ALA A 92 -21.84 -3.00 -17.49
N LYS A 93 -20.80 -3.83 -17.42
CA LYS A 93 -20.59 -4.76 -16.31
C LYS A 93 -19.53 -4.20 -15.38
N TYR A 94 -19.73 -4.37 -14.08
CA TYR A 94 -18.79 -3.89 -13.08
C TYR A 94 -18.30 -5.05 -12.19
N ALA A 95 -17.05 -4.99 -11.82
CA ALA A 95 -16.38 -6.05 -11.08
C ALA A 95 -16.14 -5.65 -9.61
N ILE A 96 -15.00 -5.08 -9.31
CA ILE A 96 -14.60 -4.62 -7.98
C ILE A 96 -14.06 -3.21 -8.02
N GLY A 97 -14.23 -2.48 -6.91
CA GLY A 97 -13.79 -1.10 -6.76
C GLY A 97 -13.33 -0.76 -5.36
N PRO A 98 -12.17 -1.30 -4.92
CA PRO A 98 -11.65 -1.00 -3.59
C PRO A 98 -11.09 0.41 -3.47
N ALA A 99 -11.01 0.88 -2.23
CA ALA A 99 -10.11 1.96 -1.86
C ALA A 99 -8.65 1.46 -1.93
N ILE A 100 -7.75 2.36 -2.28
CA ILE A 100 -6.30 2.14 -2.28
C ILE A 100 -5.63 3.34 -1.60
N ALA A 101 -4.34 3.21 -1.25
CA ALA A 101 -3.61 4.24 -0.49
C ALA A 101 -3.74 5.67 -1.06
N GLU A 102 -3.81 5.81 -2.40
CA GLU A 102 -3.86 7.11 -3.07
C GLU A 102 -5.24 7.46 -3.65
N GLY A 103 -6.29 6.70 -3.29
CA GLY A 103 -7.64 6.95 -3.81
C GLY A 103 -8.45 5.67 -3.99
N PHE A 104 -8.92 5.44 -5.20
CA PHE A 104 -9.78 4.29 -5.52
C PHE A 104 -9.63 3.89 -7.00
N TYR A 105 -10.10 2.71 -7.34
CA TYR A 105 -10.34 2.33 -8.72
C TYR A 105 -11.65 1.55 -8.84
N TYR A 106 -12.10 1.34 -10.06
CA TYR A 106 -13.16 0.39 -10.37
C TYR A 106 -12.94 -0.25 -11.73
N ASP A 107 -13.25 -1.54 -11.84
CA ASP A 107 -13.07 -2.34 -13.05
C ASP A 107 -14.40 -2.55 -13.76
N PHE A 108 -14.40 -2.28 -15.09
CA PHE A 108 -15.57 -2.35 -15.94
C PHE A 108 -15.33 -3.15 -17.21
N GLU A 109 -16.39 -3.79 -17.69
CA GLU A 109 -16.50 -4.30 -19.05
C GLU A 109 -17.64 -3.55 -19.76
N LEU A 110 -17.31 -2.89 -20.86
CA LEU A 110 -18.31 -2.19 -21.68
C LEU A 110 -18.91 -3.12 -22.74
N PRO A 111 -20.20 -2.93 -23.13
CA PRO A 111 -20.82 -3.71 -24.17
C PRO A 111 -20.16 -3.48 -25.54
N ASN A 112 -20.22 -4.48 -26.42
CA ASN A 112 -19.75 -4.38 -27.81
C ASN A 112 -18.28 -4.02 -27.98
N ASP A 113 -17.41 -4.50 -27.10
CA ASP A 113 -15.96 -4.22 -27.10
C ASP A 113 -15.59 -2.73 -27.09
N GLN A 114 -16.51 -1.88 -26.61
CA GLN A 114 -16.26 -0.45 -26.43
C GLN A 114 -15.13 -0.24 -25.42
N ARG A 115 -14.41 0.87 -25.58
CA ARG A 115 -13.35 1.29 -24.65
C ARG A 115 -13.58 2.70 -24.19
N PHE A 116 -13.27 2.96 -22.91
CA PHE A 116 -13.23 4.33 -22.40
C PHE A 116 -12.14 5.13 -23.10
N SER A 117 -12.42 6.39 -23.30
CA SER A 117 -11.49 7.43 -23.74
C SER A 117 -11.26 8.45 -22.64
N ASP A 118 -10.25 9.32 -22.77
CA ASP A 118 -10.01 10.40 -21.83
C ASP A 118 -11.20 11.39 -21.77
N ASP A 119 -11.92 11.59 -22.87
CA ASP A 119 -13.15 12.39 -22.90
C ASP A 119 -14.26 11.78 -22.06
N ASP A 120 -14.31 10.46 -21.95
CA ASP A 120 -15.28 9.76 -21.10
C ASP A 120 -15.00 9.99 -19.62
N LEU A 121 -13.74 10.13 -19.19
CA LEU A 121 -13.41 10.50 -17.81
C LEU A 121 -14.05 11.84 -17.45
N VAL A 122 -14.01 12.83 -18.33
CA VAL A 122 -14.63 14.15 -18.11
C VAL A 122 -16.15 14.03 -18.00
N ARG A 123 -16.78 13.20 -18.84
CA ARG A 123 -18.24 12.94 -18.79
C ARG A 123 -18.65 12.24 -17.50
N ILE A 124 -17.85 11.25 -17.07
CA ILE A 124 -18.07 10.49 -15.83
C ILE A 124 -17.91 11.42 -14.62
N GLU A 125 -16.87 12.25 -14.54
CA GLU A 125 -16.69 13.25 -13.47
C GLU A 125 -17.87 14.21 -13.37
N LYS A 126 -18.37 14.67 -14.52
CA LYS A 126 -19.56 15.53 -14.55
C LYS A 126 -20.77 14.79 -13.96
N ARG A 127 -21.00 13.54 -14.35
CA ARG A 127 -22.12 12.74 -13.83
C ARG A 127 -21.95 12.43 -12.34
N MET A 128 -20.77 12.10 -11.87
CA MET A 128 -20.47 11.97 -10.44
C MET A 128 -20.83 13.25 -9.67
N SER A 129 -20.47 14.42 -10.20
CA SER A 129 -20.80 15.71 -9.59
C SER A 129 -22.31 15.95 -9.51
N GLU A 130 -23.09 15.47 -10.47
CA GLU A 130 -24.55 15.52 -10.44
C GLU A 130 -25.12 14.60 -9.37
N ILE A 131 -24.63 13.37 -9.26
CA ILE A 131 -24.99 12.38 -8.23
C ILE A 131 -24.69 12.92 -6.81
N ILE A 132 -23.55 13.59 -6.64
CA ILE A 132 -23.16 14.20 -5.37
C ILE A 132 -24.13 15.31 -4.97
N LYS A 133 -24.54 16.15 -5.91
CA LYS A 133 -25.52 17.24 -5.68
C LYS A 133 -26.94 16.73 -5.37
N ASP A 134 -27.22 15.51 -5.77
CA ASP A 134 -28.51 14.84 -5.48
C ASP A 134 -28.62 14.39 -4.02
N GLU A 135 -27.50 14.44 -3.28
CA GLU A 135 -27.39 14.07 -1.86
C GLU A 135 -27.94 12.66 -1.55
N GLN A 136 -27.70 11.70 -2.45
CA GLN A 136 -28.15 10.32 -2.29
C GLN A 136 -27.59 9.71 -1.00
N LYS A 137 -28.38 8.89 -0.33
CA LYS A 137 -27.98 8.16 0.89
C LYS A 137 -27.39 6.81 0.49
N PHE A 138 -26.36 6.39 1.21
CA PHE A 138 -25.91 5.01 1.20
C PHE A 138 -26.69 4.22 2.23
N VAL A 139 -27.41 3.19 1.78
CA VAL A 139 -28.27 2.35 2.63
C VAL A 139 -27.75 0.93 2.56
N ARG A 140 -27.26 0.41 3.69
CA ARG A 140 -26.82 -0.97 3.84
C ARG A 140 -28.01 -1.92 3.85
N GLY A 141 -27.88 -3.04 3.15
CA GLY A 141 -28.81 -4.16 3.19
C GLY A 141 -28.06 -5.49 3.29
N GLU A 142 -28.76 -6.49 3.75
CA GLU A 142 -28.29 -7.88 3.78
C GLU A 142 -29.33 -8.77 3.12
N THR A 143 -28.88 -9.84 2.46
CA THR A 143 -29.75 -10.77 1.77
C THR A 143 -29.14 -12.18 1.75
N SER A 144 -29.97 -13.18 1.51
CA SER A 144 -29.51 -14.54 1.30
C SER A 144 -28.71 -14.66 -0.01
N ILE A 145 -27.87 -15.69 -0.11
CA ILE A 145 -27.11 -16.02 -1.32
C ILE A 145 -28.03 -16.10 -2.56
N GLU A 146 -29.20 -16.75 -2.42
CA GLU A 146 -30.15 -16.93 -3.52
C GLU A 146 -30.76 -15.59 -4.00
N GLU A 147 -31.19 -14.75 -3.07
CA GLU A 147 -31.71 -13.42 -3.39
C GLU A 147 -30.62 -12.50 -3.94
N GLY A 148 -29.37 -12.63 -3.43
CA GLY A 148 -28.20 -11.93 -3.95
C GLY A 148 -27.91 -12.28 -5.40
N ARG A 149 -27.95 -13.57 -5.77
CA ARG A 149 -27.85 -13.99 -7.16
C ARG A 149 -28.94 -13.36 -8.06
N ASN A 150 -30.16 -13.27 -7.56
CA ASN A 150 -31.25 -12.62 -8.28
C ASN A 150 -31.03 -11.11 -8.44
N LYS A 151 -30.54 -10.45 -7.39
CA LYS A 151 -30.28 -8.99 -7.36
C LYS A 151 -29.16 -8.63 -8.36
N PHE A 152 -28.11 -9.44 -8.46
CA PHE A 152 -26.94 -9.23 -9.30
C PHE A 152 -26.89 -10.09 -10.56
N LYS A 153 -28.01 -10.69 -11.00
CA LYS A 153 -28.09 -11.62 -12.14
C LYS A 153 -27.49 -11.10 -13.44
N ASP A 154 -27.53 -9.79 -13.66
CA ASP A 154 -27.02 -9.13 -14.85
C ASP A 154 -25.54 -8.69 -14.71
N GLN A 155 -24.88 -9.03 -13.59
CA GLN A 155 -23.49 -8.68 -13.26
C GLN A 155 -22.65 -9.95 -13.08
N PRO A 156 -22.06 -10.51 -14.14
CA PRO A 156 -21.41 -11.82 -14.11
C PRO A 156 -20.24 -11.90 -13.11
N PHE A 157 -19.49 -10.81 -12.94
CA PHE A 157 -18.38 -10.74 -12.00
C PHE A 157 -18.87 -10.81 -10.53
N LYS A 158 -20.01 -10.18 -10.21
CA LYS A 158 -20.62 -10.25 -8.88
C LYS A 158 -21.19 -11.67 -8.62
N ILE A 159 -21.79 -12.30 -9.62
CA ILE A 159 -22.24 -13.68 -9.50
C ILE A 159 -21.07 -14.63 -9.23
N GLU A 160 -19.94 -14.47 -9.90
CA GLU A 160 -18.75 -15.28 -9.65
C GLU A 160 -18.22 -15.10 -8.22
N ILE A 161 -18.27 -13.87 -7.66
CA ILE A 161 -17.89 -13.62 -6.27
C ILE A 161 -18.86 -14.34 -5.32
N ILE A 162 -20.16 -14.21 -5.54
CA ILE A 162 -21.21 -14.89 -4.74
C ILE A 162 -21.02 -16.40 -4.75
N ASP A 163 -20.72 -16.99 -5.92
CA ASP A 163 -20.52 -18.44 -6.07
C ASP A 163 -19.28 -18.93 -5.31
N LYS A 164 -18.20 -18.13 -5.29
CA LYS A 164 -17.02 -18.46 -4.48
C LYS A 164 -17.30 -18.39 -2.98
N VAL A 165 -17.98 -17.35 -2.52
CA VAL A 165 -18.37 -17.20 -1.11
C VAL A 165 -19.23 -18.40 -0.67
N SER A 166 -20.16 -18.85 -1.53
CA SER A 166 -21.00 -20.02 -1.24
C SER A 166 -20.23 -21.36 -1.24
N ALA A 167 -19.12 -21.46 -1.97
CA ALA A 167 -18.31 -22.66 -2.08
C ALA A 167 -17.19 -22.74 -1.01
N ALA A 168 -16.79 -21.61 -0.43
CA ALA A 168 -15.70 -21.52 0.54
C ALA A 168 -16.20 -21.69 1.98
N SER A 169 -16.38 -22.94 2.39
CA SER A 169 -16.54 -23.24 3.83
C SER A 169 -15.22 -23.35 4.60
N GLU A 170 -14.03 -23.36 3.95
CA GLU A 170 -12.75 -23.64 4.63
C GLU A 170 -11.48 -22.92 4.15
N SER A 171 -11.50 -22.08 3.08
CA SER A 171 -10.30 -21.32 2.68
C SER A 171 -10.68 -20.02 2.00
N ILE A 172 -10.56 -18.92 2.74
CA ILE A 172 -10.81 -17.56 2.24
C ILE A 172 -9.47 -17.02 1.72
N GLU A 173 -9.34 -16.80 0.40
CA GLU A 173 -8.27 -15.98 -0.17
C GLU A 173 -8.55 -14.49 0.15
N GLU A 174 -7.51 -13.68 0.39
CA GLU A 174 -7.60 -12.26 0.83
C GLU A 174 -8.57 -11.41 0.00
N ASP A 175 -8.71 -11.68 -1.30
CA ASP A 175 -9.61 -10.92 -2.20
C ASP A 175 -11.12 -11.19 -2.00
N SER A 176 -11.50 -12.14 -1.15
CA SER A 176 -12.91 -12.51 -0.93
C SER A 176 -13.46 -12.07 0.44
N VAL A 177 -12.61 -11.53 1.33
CA VAL A 177 -12.97 -11.12 2.69
C VAL A 177 -13.92 -9.91 2.69
N ASP A 178 -13.87 -9.08 1.64
CA ASP A 178 -14.63 -7.83 1.55
C ASP A 178 -16.12 -8.01 1.22
N PHE A 179 -16.64 -9.23 1.02
CA PHE A 179 -17.98 -9.38 0.42
C PHE A 179 -18.99 -10.23 1.19
N ALA A 180 -18.60 -10.99 2.19
CA ALA A 180 -19.57 -11.79 2.95
C ALA A 180 -19.09 -12.30 4.33
N GLY A 181 -20.02 -12.39 5.26
CA GLY A 181 -19.91 -13.14 6.51
C GLY A 181 -20.95 -14.27 6.55
N GLY A 182 -20.53 -15.52 6.32
CA GLY A 182 -21.44 -16.67 6.42
C GLY A 182 -22.43 -16.83 5.27
N ASP A 183 -23.69 -17.17 5.57
CA ASP A 183 -24.74 -17.46 4.57
C ASP A 183 -25.45 -16.20 4.01
N GLN A 184 -24.96 -15.01 4.33
CA GLN A 184 -25.54 -13.73 3.93
C GLN A 184 -24.56 -12.89 3.11
N ILE A 185 -25.12 -12.07 2.24
CA ILE A 185 -24.40 -11.13 1.38
C ILE A 185 -24.83 -9.73 1.77
N SER A 186 -23.88 -8.84 2.05
CA SER A 186 -24.11 -7.43 2.26
C SER A 186 -24.03 -6.65 0.94
N PHE A 187 -24.82 -5.61 0.86
CA PHE A 187 -24.84 -4.71 -0.28
C PHE A 187 -25.18 -3.28 0.18
N TYR A 188 -24.91 -2.30 -0.67
CA TYR A 188 -25.33 -0.92 -0.46
C TYR A 188 -26.14 -0.42 -1.65
N GLU A 189 -27.17 0.34 -1.32
CA GLU A 189 -28.02 1.04 -2.29
C GLU A 189 -27.78 2.55 -2.21
N ASN A 190 -27.57 3.18 -3.36
CA ASN A 190 -27.60 4.64 -3.46
C ASN A 190 -29.06 5.06 -3.66
N VAL A 191 -29.63 5.74 -2.66
CA VAL A 191 -31.05 6.08 -2.62
C VAL A 191 -31.21 7.59 -2.69
N ASP A 192 -32.02 8.09 -3.64
CA ASP A 192 -32.32 9.50 -3.76
C ASP A 192 -33.27 10.01 -2.64
N LYS A 193 -33.48 11.32 -2.59
CA LYS A 193 -34.36 11.96 -1.61
C LYS A 193 -35.85 11.56 -1.70
N ASP A 194 -36.26 11.01 -2.83
CA ASP A 194 -37.62 10.53 -3.07
C ASP A 194 -37.76 9.04 -2.71
N GLY A 195 -36.66 8.39 -2.25
CA GLY A 195 -36.64 6.98 -1.86
C GLY A 195 -36.40 5.99 -3.00
N ASN A 196 -36.02 6.47 -4.19
CA ASN A 196 -35.77 5.59 -5.31
C ASN A 196 -34.31 5.10 -5.27
N VAL A 197 -34.12 3.79 -5.45
CA VAL A 197 -32.79 3.18 -5.60
C VAL A 197 -32.25 3.55 -6.99
N LYS A 198 -31.08 4.19 -7.02
CA LYS A 198 -30.37 4.61 -8.26
C LYS A 198 -29.26 3.65 -8.65
N TYR A 199 -28.63 3.03 -7.69
CA TYR A 199 -27.53 2.11 -7.89
C TYR A 199 -27.47 1.10 -6.73
N VAL A 200 -26.97 -0.09 -7.00
CA VAL A 200 -26.74 -1.12 -5.99
C VAL A 200 -25.41 -1.81 -6.25
N ASP A 201 -24.64 -2.03 -5.18
CA ASP A 201 -23.40 -2.79 -5.26
C ASP A 201 -23.26 -3.75 -4.08
N MET A 202 -22.59 -4.87 -4.33
CA MET A 202 -22.21 -5.84 -3.31
C MET A 202 -20.94 -5.35 -2.61
N CYS A 203 -21.02 -5.13 -1.30
CA CYS A 203 -19.96 -4.50 -0.53
C CYS A 203 -20.25 -4.65 0.97
N THR A 204 -19.20 -4.73 1.80
CA THR A 204 -19.33 -4.75 3.28
C THR A 204 -19.39 -3.36 3.90
N GLY A 205 -18.99 -2.33 3.17
CA GLY A 205 -18.86 -0.97 3.70
C GLY A 205 -17.60 -0.77 4.55
N PRO A 206 -17.57 0.25 5.43
CA PRO A 206 -18.61 1.28 5.55
C PRO A 206 -18.58 2.33 4.44
N HIS A 207 -19.67 3.09 4.35
CA HIS A 207 -19.79 4.23 3.45
C HIS A 207 -20.10 5.52 4.19
N VAL A 208 -19.85 6.66 3.52
CA VAL A 208 -20.33 7.95 4.02
C VAL A 208 -21.86 7.95 4.08
N PRO A 209 -22.48 8.69 5.02
CA PRO A 209 -23.95 8.68 5.18
C PRO A 209 -24.71 9.18 3.94
N SER A 210 -24.07 10.02 3.12
CA SER A 210 -24.65 10.57 1.88
C SER A 210 -23.54 11.01 0.94
N THR A 211 -23.81 10.98 -0.37
CA THR A 211 -22.89 11.45 -1.41
C THR A 211 -22.40 12.87 -1.21
N ARG A 212 -23.14 13.74 -0.49
CA ARG A 212 -22.77 15.13 -0.16
C ARG A 212 -21.45 15.27 0.61
N TYR A 213 -20.98 14.20 1.28
CA TYR A 213 -19.71 14.21 2.01
C TYR A 213 -18.50 14.14 1.09
N ILE A 214 -18.69 13.74 -0.17
CA ILE A 214 -17.64 13.76 -1.20
C ILE A 214 -17.52 15.17 -1.74
N LYS A 215 -16.53 15.94 -1.26
CA LYS A 215 -16.37 17.36 -1.57
C LYS A 215 -15.37 17.61 -2.71
N ALA A 216 -14.40 16.74 -2.86
CA ALA A 216 -13.34 16.89 -3.82
C ALA A 216 -12.86 15.52 -4.33
N PHE A 217 -12.92 15.31 -5.62
CA PHE A 217 -12.45 14.09 -6.29
C PHE A 217 -11.92 14.42 -7.69
N LYS A 218 -11.12 13.51 -8.23
CA LYS A 218 -10.61 13.58 -9.60
C LYS A 218 -10.48 12.18 -10.18
N LEU A 219 -10.91 11.96 -11.41
CA LEU A 219 -10.56 10.76 -12.15
C LEU A 219 -9.19 10.96 -12.80
N MET A 220 -8.28 10.01 -12.59
CA MET A 220 -6.87 10.20 -12.87
C MET A 220 -6.44 9.60 -14.20
N ARG A 221 -6.79 8.33 -14.45
CA ARG A 221 -6.33 7.62 -15.64
C ARG A 221 -7.12 6.35 -15.91
N LEU A 222 -6.98 5.85 -17.13
CA LEU A 222 -7.45 4.54 -17.57
C LEU A 222 -6.32 3.52 -17.58
N ALA A 223 -6.63 2.26 -17.29
CA ALA A 223 -5.72 1.14 -17.44
C ALA A 223 -6.48 -0.13 -17.84
N GLY A 224 -5.76 -1.12 -18.37
CA GLY A 224 -6.26 -2.49 -18.51
C GLY A 224 -5.94 -3.31 -17.27
N ALA A 225 -6.85 -4.16 -16.84
CA ALA A 225 -6.62 -5.11 -15.76
C ALA A 225 -7.28 -6.45 -16.10
N TYR A 226 -6.51 -7.55 -16.05
CA TYR A 226 -7.11 -8.87 -16.19
C TYR A 226 -7.93 -9.21 -14.95
N TRP A 227 -9.13 -9.76 -15.15
CA TRP A 227 -9.96 -10.20 -14.04
C TRP A 227 -9.21 -11.17 -13.14
N ARG A 228 -9.04 -10.80 -11.85
CA ARG A 228 -8.26 -11.53 -10.84
C ARG A 228 -6.79 -11.78 -11.23
N GLY A 229 -6.19 -10.88 -12.02
CA GLY A 229 -4.80 -11.00 -12.43
C GLY A 229 -4.48 -12.16 -13.39
N ASP A 230 -5.49 -12.88 -13.89
CA ASP A 230 -5.30 -14.01 -14.79
C ASP A 230 -5.40 -13.56 -16.27
N GLU A 231 -4.27 -13.63 -16.98
CA GLU A 231 -4.17 -13.24 -18.40
C GLU A 231 -5.09 -14.05 -19.33
N LYS A 232 -5.61 -15.20 -18.89
CA LYS A 232 -6.57 -16.01 -19.66
C LYS A 232 -8.02 -15.55 -19.49
N ARG A 233 -8.28 -14.61 -18.59
CA ARG A 233 -9.59 -14.05 -18.29
C ARG A 233 -9.83 -12.74 -19.03
N PRO A 234 -11.09 -12.23 -19.08
CA PRO A 234 -11.40 -10.96 -19.71
C PRO A 234 -10.53 -9.82 -19.19
N MET A 235 -10.02 -9.01 -20.10
CA MET A 235 -9.33 -7.78 -19.76
C MET A 235 -10.36 -6.67 -19.55
N LEU A 236 -10.50 -6.26 -18.29
CA LEU A 236 -11.39 -5.19 -17.86
C LEU A 236 -10.71 -3.83 -18.05
N GLN A 237 -11.52 -2.80 -18.09
CA GLN A 237 -11.07 -1.42 -18.14
C GLN A 237 -11.16 -0.82 -16.75
N ARG A 238 -10.03 -0.41 -16.22
CA ARG A 238 -9.89 0.17 -14.89
C ARG A 238 -9.85 1.67 -14.96
N ILE A 239 -10.71 2.33 -14.19
CA ILE A 239 -10.68 3.77 -13.98
C ILE A 239 -10.10 4.03 -12.60
N TYR A 240 -9.01 4.81 -12.52
CA TYR A 240 -8.45 5.28 -11.27
C TYR A 240 -8.99 6.67 -10.92
N GLY A 241 -9.28 6.88 -9.65
CA GLY A 241 -9.67 8.17 -9.11
C GLY A 241 -9.05 8.43 -7.74
N THR A 242 -9.10 9.69 -7.31
CA THR A 242 -8.68 10.10 -5.97
C THR A 242 -9.75 10.97 -5.33
N THR A 243 -9.84 10.92 -3.99
CA THR A 243 -10.83 11.70 -3.21
C THR A 243 -10.17 12.27 -1.97
N TRP A 244 -10.52 13.51 -1.67
CA TRP A 244 -9.93 14.28 -0.58
C TRP A 244 -11.04 14.98 0.23
N GLU A 245 -10.71 15.32 1.48
CA GLU A 245 -11.62 15.99 2.42
C GLU A 245 -12.15 17.32 1.92
N ASP A 246 -11.36 18.05 1.10
CA ASP A 246 -11.77 19.30 0.47
C ASP A 246 -10.96 19.57 -0.83
N LYS A 247 -11.33 20.67 -1.50
CA LYS A 247 -10.67 21.07 -2.76
C LYS A 247 -9.23 21.49 -2.60
N GLN A 248 -8.86 22.07 -1.45
CA GLN A 248 -7.50 22.52 -1.19
C GLN A 248 -6.55 21.34 -1.05
N ALA A 249 -6.98 20.30 -0.32
CA ALA A 249 -6.23 19.05 -0.18
C ALA A 249 -6.07 18.33 -1.54
N LEU A 250 -7.13 18.25 -2.35
CA LEU A 250 -7.06 17.69 -3.69
C LEU A 250 -6.07 18.48 -4.58
N GLU A 251 -6.15 19.81 -4.58
CA GLU A 251 -5.24 20.65 -5.37
C GLU A 251 -3.78 20.47 -4.94
N ALA A 252 -3.51 20.43 -3.64
CA ALA A 252 -2.18 20.18 -3.10
C ALA A 252 -1.64 18.81 -3.56
N TYR A 253 -2.48 17.78 -3.55
CA TYR A 253 -2.13 16.45 -4.05
C TYR A 253 -1.82 16.45 -5.56
N LEU A 254 -2.65 17.10 -6.37
CA LEU A 254 -2.42 17.20 -7.82
C LEU A 254 -1.12 17.96 -8.15
N ILE A 255 -0.84 19.04 -7.43
CA ILE A 255 0.42 19.78 -7.55
C ILE A 255 1.61 18.88 -7.17
N MET A 256 1.48 18.10 -6.08
CA MET A 256 2.51 17.15 -5.66
C MET A 256 2.79 16.11 -6.75
N LEU A 257 1.76 15.57 -7.39
CA LEU A 257 1.92 14.60 -8.49
C LEU A 257 2.59 15.24 -9.72
N GLU A 258 2.19 16.45 -10.10
CA GLU A 258 2.83 17.21 -11.19
C GLU A 258 4.31 17.45 -10.91
N GLU A 259 4.65 17.87 -9.69
CA GLU A 259 6.04 18.05 -9.27
C GLU A 259 6.81 16.72 -9.24
N ALA A 260 6.18 15.62 -8.80
CA ALA A 260 6.78 14.29 -8.82
C ALA A 260 7.10 13.85 -10.26
N GLU A 261 6.18 14.10 -11.22
CA GLU A 261 6.40 13.81 -12.64
C GLU A 261 7.55 14.62 -13.23
N LYS A 262 7.64 15.92 -12.89
CA LYS A 262 8.77 16.78 -13.31
C LYS A 262 10.10 16.30 -12.75
N ARG A 263 10.09 15.65 -11.58
CA ARG A 263 11.29 15.13 -10.89
C ARG A 263 11.54 13.65 -11.17
N ASP A 264 10.79 13.01 -12.08
CA ASP A 264 11.02 11.61 -12.43
C ASP A 264 12.44 11.42 -12.96
N HIS A 265 13.24 10.66 -12.21
CA HIS A 265 14.63 10.41 -12.54
C HIS A 265 14.82 9.76 -13.91
N ARG A 266 13.83 9.00 -14.42
CA ARG A 266 13.88 8.36 -15.75
C ARG A 266 13.84 9.42 -16.85
N LYS A 267 12.98 10.45 -16.68
CA LYS A 267 12.86 11.58 -17.60
C LYS A 267 14.10 12.45 -17.53
N ILE A 268 14.48 12.90 -16.32
CA ILE A 268 15.66 13.73 -16.09
C ILE A 268 16.94 13.02 -16.56
N GLY A 269 17.06 11.73 -16.26
CA GLY A 269 18.20 10.89 -16.65
C GLY A 269 18.40 10.83 -18.16
N ALA A 270 17.31 10.67 -18.91
CA ALA A 270 17.34 10.69 -20.37
C ALA A 270 17.64 12.08 -20.94
N GLU A 271 16.96 13.14 -20.45
CA GLU A 271 17.12 14.51 -20.94
C GLU A 271 18.53 15.06 -20.68
N GLN A 272 19.14 14.70 -19.57
CA GLN A 272 20.47 15.16 -19.18
C GLN A 272 21.61 14.21 -19.57
N ASP A 273 21.29 13.07 -20.21
CA ASP A 273 22.26 12.05 -20.60
C ASP A 273 23.05 11.48 -19.40
N LEU A 274 22.32 11.10 -18.33
CA LEU A 274 22.95 10.60 -17.10
C LEU A 274 23.15 9.08 -17.12
N PHE A 275 22.17 8.34 -17.62
CA PHE A 275 22.21 6.87 -17.70
C PHE A 275 21.25 6.35 -18.77
N SER A 276 21.46 5.10 -19.16
CA SER A 276 20.55 4.35 -20.05
C SER A 276 20.44 2.89 -19.62
N SER A 277 19.38 2.23 -20.09
CA SER A 277 19.16 0.78 -19.90
C SER A 277 18.75 0.17 -21.25
N PRO A 278 19.72 0.02 -22.20
CA PRO A 278 19.44 -0.56 -23.51
C PRO A 278 19.08 -2.04 -23.39
N SER A 279 18.28 -2.54 -24.35
CA SER A 279 17.80 -3.92 -24.36
C SER A 279 18.93 -4.95 -24.39
N GLU A 280 20.08 -4.59 -24.96
CA GLU A 280 21.26 -5.44 -25.12
C GLU A 280 21.91 -5.84 -23.80
N ILE A 281 21.82 -4.99 -22.78
CA ILE A 281 22.33 -5.33 -21.43
C ILE A 281 21.27 -5.97 -20.54
N GLY A 282 20.00 -5.88 -20.93
CA GLY A 282 18.89 -6.40 -20.16
C GLY A 282 18.21 -5.37 -19.26
N MET A 283 16.93 -5.57 -19.09
CA MET A 283 16.06 -4.67 -18.31
C MET A 283 16.47 -4.62 -16.83
N GLY A 284 16.50 -3.42 -16.25
CA GLY A 284 16.85 -3.20 -14.85
C GLY A 284 18.36 -3.21 -14.58
N LEU A 285 19.19 -3.17 -15.64
CA LEU A 285 20.61 -2.92 -15.57
C LEU A 285 20.90 -1.57 -16.24
N PHE A 286 21.84 -0.80 -15.69
CA PHE A 286 22.06 0.59 -16.11
C PHE A 286 23.51 0.82 -16.54
N LEU A 287 23.66 1.50 -17.67
CA LEU A 287 24.91 2.14 -18.09
C LEU A 287 24.91 3.58 -17.55
N TRP A 288 25.86 3.91 -16.70
CA TRP A 288 26.07 5.28 -16.23
C TRP A 288 26.93 6.02 -17.24
N HIS A 289 26.37 7.05 -17.86
CA HIS A 289 27.07 7.91 -18.81
C HIS A 289 28.04 8.86 -18.07
N PRO A 290 28.97 9.53 -18.74
CA PRO A 290 30.00 10.30 -18.06
C PRO A 290 29.47 11.34 -17.07
N LYS A 291 28.38 12.03 -17.40
CA LYS A 291 27.74 13.00 -16.48
C LYS A 291 27.12 12.33 -15.25
N GLY A 292 26.39 11.23 -15.46
CA GLY A 292 25.83 10.45 -14.37
C GLY A 292 26.88 9.77 -13.51
N ALA A 293 27.97 9.32 -14.13
CA ALA A 293 29.10 8.74 -13.42
C ALA A 293 29.80 9.75 -12.48
N ILE A 294 29.84 11.03 -12.86
CA ILE A 294 30.34 12.08 -11.95
C ILE A 294 29.44 12.23 -10.74
N ILE A 295 28.12 12.33 -10.95
CA ILE A 295 27.16 12.44 -9.84
C ILE A 295 27.27 11.23 -8.91
N ARG A 296 27.30 10.04 -9.49
CA ARG A 296 27.44 8.79 -8.73
C ARG A 296 28.75 8.79 -7.93
N LYS A 297 29.88 9.16 -8.55
CA LYS A 297 31.18 9.23 -7.87
C LYS A 297 31.15 10.19 -6.67
N GLU A 298 30.59 11.39 -6.85
CA GLU A 298 30.49 12.37 -5.75
C GLU A 298 29.63 11.85 -4.58
N LEU A 299 28.50 11.18 -4.86
CA LEU A 299 27.70 10.51 -3.86
C LEU A 299 28.45 9.39 -3.14
N GLU A 300 29.16 8.56 -3.89
CA GLU A 300 29.95 7.45 -3.34
C GLU A 300 31.13 7.97 -2.48
N ASP A 301 31.81 9.02 -2.92
CA ASP A 301 32.91 9.62 -2.17
C ASP A 301 32.40 10.30 -0.88
N PHE A 302 31.27 11.00 -0.95
CA PHE A 302 30.61 11.58 0.23
C PHE A 302 30.21 10.47 1.22
N SER A 303 29.49 9.43 0.78
CA SER A 303 29.09 8.33 1.64
C SER A 303 30.29 7.64 2.30
N ARG A 304 31.35 7.37 1.51
CA ARG A 304 32.61 6.79 2.02
C ARG A 304 33.26 7.66 3.08
N ALA A 305 33.36 8.96 2.83
CA ALA A 305 33.98 9.89 3.77
C ALA A 305 33.23 9.97 5.10
N GLU A 306 31.91 10.04 5.05
CA GLU A 306 31.09 10.13 6.24
C GLU A 306 31.07 8.83 7.05
N HIS A 307 31.04 7.66 6.39
CA HIS A 307 31.15 6.37 7.09
C HIS A 307 32.51 6.23 7.81
N VAL A 308 33.61 6.63 7.17
CA VAL A 308 34.93 6.61 7.80
C VAL A 308 34.97 7.54 9.03
N LYS A 309 34.39 8.75 8.94
CA LYS A 309 34.27 9.66 10.10
C LYS A 309 33.42 9.06 11.22
N ALA A 310 32.38 8.31 10.90
CA ALA A 310 31.52 7.60 11.85
C ALA A 310 32.15 6.31 12.40
N GLY A 311 33.42 6.01 12.04
CA GLY A 311 34.18 4.87 12.59
C GLY A 311 33.94 3.53 11.89
N TYR A 312 33.46 3.54 10.65
CA TYR A 312 33.32 2.34 9.85
C TYR A 312 34.62 1.97 9.13
N GLU A 313 34.94 0.67 9.09
CA GLU A 313 36.05 0.10 8.32
C GLU A 313 35.55 -0.28 6.93
N PHE A 314 36.31 0.09 5.90
CA PHE A 314 35.93 -0.14 4.52
C PHE A 314 36.32 -1.55 4.04
N ALA A 315 35.39 -2.23 3.35
CA ALA A 315 35.59 -3.55 2.79
C ALA A 315 35.21 -3.62 1.31
N TYR A 316 35.69 -4.65 0.64
CA TYR A 316 35.29 -5.06 -0.72
C TYR A 316 35.00 -6.56 -0.75
N THR A 317 33.89 -6.94 -1.34
CA THR A 317 33.53 -8.35 -1.48
C THR A 317 33.28 -8.74 -2.94
N PRO A 318 33.52 -10.01 -3.32
CA PRO A 318 33.32 -10.46 -4.69
C PRO A 318 31.85 -10.47 -5.08
N HIS A 319 31.56 -10.31 -6.38
CA HIS A 319 30.20 -10.29 -6.92
C HIS A 319 29.55 -11.69 -6.98
N ILE A 320 30.37 -12.74 -7.02
CA ILE A 320 29.93 -14.14 -7.08
C ILE A 320 30.50 -14.92 -5.90
N SER A 321 29.79 -15.93 -5.44
CA SER A 321 30.25 -16.86 -4.42
C SER A 321 29.65 -18.25 -4.64
N LYS A 322 30.28 -19.28 -4.05
CA LYS A 322 29.75 -20.64 -4.06
C LYS A 322 28.36 -20.72 -3.42
N SER A 323 27.54 -21.61 -3.95
CA SER A 323 26.17 -21.88 -3.45
C SER A 323 26.14 -22.20 -1.96
N GLU A 324 27.14 -22.94 -1.47
CA GLU A 324 27.27 -23.36 -0.06
C GLU A 324 27.24 -22.18 0.93
N LEU A 325 27.77 -21.00 0.54
CA LEU A 325 27.71 -19.81 1.39
C LEU A 325 26.27 -19.33 1.53
N PHE A 326 25.49 -19.33 0.45
CA PHE A 326 24.12 -18.89 0.43
C PHE A 326 23.15 -19.94 1.02
N GLU A 327 23.53 -21.23 1.03
CA GLU A 327 22.86 -22.27 1.79
C GLU A 327 23.08 -22.09 3.29
N LYS A 328 24.35 -21.95 3.73
CA LYS A 328 24.70 -21.72 5.15
C LYS A 328 24.02 -20.49 5.73
N SER A 329 23.92 -19.42 4.96
CA SER A 329 23.28 -18.15 5.38
C SER A 329 21.76 -18.13 5.20
N GLY A 330 21.15 -19.21 4.71
CA GLY A 330 19.70 -19.33 4.53
C GLY A 330 19.13 -18.60 3.28
N HIS A 331 19.95 -17.90 2.50
CA HIS A 331 19.47 -17.11 1.35
C HIS A 331 18.82 -17.99 0.27
N LEU A 332 19.38 -19.16 -0.04
CA LEU A 332 18.82 -20.09 -1.02
C LEU A 332 17.50 -20.73 -0.54
N GLY A 333 17.26 -20.78 0.76
CA GLY A 333 15.98 -21.25 1.33
C GLY A 333 14.89 -20.18 1.31
N PHE A 334 15.25 -18.93 1.61
CA PHE A 334 14.27 -17.87 1.87
C PHE A 334 14.09 -16.87 0.71
N TYR A 335 15.18 -16.60 -0.07
CA TYR A 335 15.21 -15.59 -1.13
C TYR A 335 15.44 -16.18 -2.52
N ARG A 336 15.30 -17.50 -2.71
CA ARG A 336 15.62 -18.20 -3.97
C ARG A 336 14.95 -17.59 -5.20
N GLU A 337 13.69 -17.16 -5.06
CA GLU A 337 12.93 -16.55 -6.17
C GLU A 337 13.49 -15.20 -6.61
N SER A 338 14.17 -14.49 -5.71
CA SER A 338 14.81 -13.19 -5.97
C SER A 338 16.30 -13.32 -6.32
N MET A 339 16.84 -14.52 -6.42
CA MET A 339 18.22 -14.76 -6.81
C MET A 339 18.32 -15.17 -8.27
N TYR A 340 19.37 -14.71 -8.96
CA TYR A 340 19.69 -15.24 -10.28
C TYR A 340 20.01 -16.74 -10.21
N PRO A 341 19.70 -17.51 -11.27
CA PRO A 341 20.07 -18.91 -11.35
C PRO A 341 21.58 -19.11 -11.14
N GLY A 342 21.94 -20.27 -10.59
CA GLY A 342 23.35 -20.64 -10.39
C GLY A 342 24.14 -20.73 -11.70
N LEU A 343 25.40 -20.37 -11.62
CA LEU A 343 26.39 -20.49 -12.69
C LEU A 343 27.28 -21.72 -12.40
N GLU A 344 27.19 -22.71 -13.26
CA GLU A 344 28.02 -23.92 -13.13
C GLU A 344 29.40 -23.71 -13.72
N SER A 345 30.46 -23.95 -12.93
CA SER A 345 31.84 -23.89 -13.35
C SER A 345 32.64 -24.97 -12.65
N GLU A 346 33.33 -25.83 -13.42
CA GLU A 346 34.20 -26.90 -12.90
C GLU A 346 33.54 -27.81 -11.86
N GLY A 347 32.21 -28.10 -12.03
CA GLY A 347 31.43 -28.90 -11.10
C GLY A 347 31.07 -28.21 -9.80
N THR A 348 31.25 -26.88 -9.72
CA THR A 348 30.87 -26.05 -8.60
C THR A 348 29.82 -25.02 -9.04
N SER A 349 28.74 -24.86 -8.28
CA SER A 349 27.70 -23.86 -8.52
C SER A 349 28.05 -22.56 -7.82
N TYR A 350 27.91 -21.44 -8.53
CA TYR A 350 28.12 -20.07 -8.04
C TYR A 350 26.87 -19.26 -8.24
N HIS A 351 26.63 -18.31 -7.38
CA HIS A 351 25.54 -17.34 -7.51
C HIS A 351 26.06 -15.90 -7.49
N LEU A 352 25.38 -15.01 -8.21
CA LEU A 352 25.50 -13.57 -7.99
C LEU A 352 24.97 -13.23 -6.60
N LYS A 353 25.68 -12.39 -5.85
CA LYS A 353 25.27 -12.02 -4.49
C LYS A 353 24.00 -11.14 -4.52
N PRO A 354 22.90 -11.52 -3.82
CA PRO A 354 21.74 -10.68 -3.65
C PRO A 354 21.90 -9.67 -2.51
N MET A 355 22.84 -9.92 -1.60
CA MET A 355 23.19 -9.13 -0.41
C MET A 355 24.66 -9.30 -0.08
N ASN A 356 25.25 -8.34 0.66
CA ASN A 356 26.66 -8.38 1.08
C ASN A 356 26.85 -9.08 2.44
N CYS A 357 25.79 -9.28 3.22
CA CYS A 357 25.81 -9.83 4.58
C CYS A 357 26.66 -11.12 4.74
N PRO A 358 26.53 -12.15 3.89
CA PRO A 358 27.31 -13.39 4.07
C PRO A 358 28.83 -13.18 4.00
N MET A 359 29.26 -12.27 3.12
CA MET A 359 30.68 -11.97 2.94
C MET A 359 31.22 -11.12 4.09
N HIS A 360 30.48 -10.14 4.58
CA HIS A 360 30.86 -9.36 5.77
C HIS A 360 30.99 -10.26 7.00
N ASN A 361 30.10 -11.24 7.17
CA ASN A 361 30.21 -12.24 8.23
C ASN A 361 31.50 -13.08 8.10
N LEU A 362 31.90 -13.48 6.89
CA LEU A 362 33.17 -14.16 6.68
C LEU A 362 34.36 -13.27 7.03
N ILE A 363 34.30 -11.96 6.75
CA ILE A 363 35.34 -11.00 7.18
C ILE A 363 35.38 -10.94 8.71
N PHE A 364 34.22 -10.88 9.35
CA PHE A 364 34.16 -10.88 10.83
C PHE A 364 34.70 -12.19 11.41
N GLU A 365 34.37 -13.36 10.84
CA GLU A 365 34.81 -14.69 11.27
C GLU A 365 36.30 -14.97 10.94
N SER A 366 36.94 -14.18 10.06
CA SER A 366 38.28 -14.48 9.54
C SER A 366 39.38 -14.53 10.59
N LYS A 367 39.16 -14.00 11.77
CA LYS A 367 40.09 -14.00 12.93
C LYS A 367 39.36 -14.05 14.24
N LEU A 368 40.03 -14.57 15.27
CA LEU A 368 39.53 -14.51 16.66
C LEU A 368 39.45 -13.06 17.11
N ARG A 369 38.32 -12.69 17.69
CA ARG A 369 38.05 -11.35 18.19
C ARG A 369 37.72 -11.37 19.67
N SER A 370 38.13 -10.34 20.36
CA SER A 370 37.70 -10.11 21.74
C SER A 370 36.39 -9.33 21.77
N TYR A 371 35.50 -9.62 22.73
CA TYR A 371 34.33 -8.80 22.98
C TYR A 371 34.65 -7.32 23.27
N ARG A 372 35.88 -7.02 23.66
CA ARG A 372 36.40 -5.66 23.91
C ARG A 372 36.68 -4.87 22.63
N GLU A 373 36.70 -5.55 21.47
CA GLU A 373 36.84 -4.90 20.16
C GLU A 373 35.50 -4.42 19.59
N LEU A 374 34.38 -4.85 20.21
CA LEU A 374 33.04 -4.47 19.82
C LEU A 374 32.68 -3.05 20.30
N PRO A 375 31.94 -2.26 19.53
CA PRO A 375 31.35 -2.63 18.23
C PRO A 375 32.36 -2.59 17.08
N ILE A 376 32.23 -3.52 16.12
CA ILE A 376 32.96 -3.51 14.86
C ILE A 376 31.98 -3.12 13.76
N ARG A 377 32.35 -2.11 12.97
CA ARG A 377 31.51 -1.54 11.91
C ARG A 377 32.18 -1.75 10.56
N ILE A 378 31.61 -2.60 9.70
CA ILE A 378 32.11 -2.88 8.34
C ILE A 378 31.18 -2.21 7.32
N PHE A 379 31.75 -1.46 6.38
CA PHE A 379 31.03 -0.73 5.34
C PHE A 379 31.57 -1.08 3.95
N GLU A 380 30.68 -1.19 2.99
CA GLU A 380 31.01 -1.42 1.58
C GLU A 380 30.05 -0.64 0.67
N LEU A 381 30.58 -0.05 -0.41
CA LEU A 381 29.78 0.32 -1.57
C LEU A 381 29.58 -0.94 -2.41
N GLY A 382 28.65 -1.79 -1.95
CA GLY A 382 28.48 -3.15 -2.43
C GLY A 382 27.47 -3.26 -3.57
N THR A 383 27.91 -3.75 -4.73
CA THR A 383 27.00 -4.05 -5.84
C THR A 383 26.36 -5.41 -5.64
N VAL A 384 25.04 -5.45 -5.69
CA VAL A 384 24.20 -6.65 -5.52
C VAL A 384 23.30 -6.85 -6.73
N TYR A 385 22.81 -8.10 -6.90
CA TYR A 385 22.01 -8.50 -8.03
C TYR A 385 20.77 -9.25 -7.57
N ARG A 386 19.58 -8.76 -7.98
CA ARG A 386 18.30 -9.37 -7.62
C ARG A 386 17.49 -9.68 -8.87
N PHE A 387 16.94 -10.87 -8.95
CA PHE A 387 16.09 -11.29 -10.06
C PHE A 387 14.67 -10.72 -9.89
N GLU A 388 14.56 -9.39 -10.08
CA GLU A 388 13.27 -8.70 -10.01
C GLU A 388 12.39 -9.06 -11.21
N LYS A 389 11.08 -9.29 -10.96
CA LYS A 389 10.10 -9.51 -12.04
C LYS A 389 9.95 -8.23 -12.87
N SER A 390 9.75 -8.36 -14.19
CA SER A 390 9.71 -7.21 -15.11
C SER A 390 8.67 -6.15 -14.74
N GLY A 391 7.49 -6.55 -14.24
CA GLY A 391 6.43 -5.64 -13.83
C GLY A 391 6.70 -4.87 -12.53
N GLN A 392 7.74 -5.22 -11.77
CA GLN A 392 8.09 -4.59 -10.50
C GLN A 392 9.22 -3.54 -10.63
N MET A 393 9.87 -3.46 -11.79
CA MET A 393 11.00 -2.55 -11.96
C MET A 393 10.54 -1.10 -12.16
N HIS A 394 11.27 -0.16 -11.55
CA HIS A 394 10.97 1.26 -11.61
C HIS A 394 12.26 2.10 -11.75
N GLY A 395 12.75 2.23 -12.98
CA GLY A 395 13.99 2.94 -13.26
C GLY A 395 15.15 2.49 -12.37
N THR A 396 15.95 3.43 -11.86
CA THR A 396 17.07 3.13 -10.94
C THR A 396 16.61 2.87 -9.50
N ALA A 397 15.35 3.21 -9.14
CA ALA A 397 14.82 3.02 -7.80
C ALA A 397 14.54 1.53 -7.49
N ARG A 398 14.19 0.72 -8.51
CA ARG A 398 14.05 -0.73 -8.39
C ARG A 398 14.66 -1.42 -9.60
N ALA A 399 15.89 -1.86 -9.45
CA ALA A 399 16.77 -2.38 -10.47
C ALA A 399 17.21 -3.81 -10.18
N ARG A 400 17.72 -4.53 -11.20
CA ARG A 400 18.27 -5.88 -11.08
C ARG A 400 19.73 -5.89 -10.65
N GLY A 401 20.48 -4.81 -10.91
CA GLY A 401 21.85 -4.62 -10.46
C GLY A 401 22.00 -3.19 -9.94
N PHE A 402 22.42 -3.04 -8.68
CA PHE A 402 22.57 -1.74 -8.04
C PHE A 402 23.63 -1.81 -6.93
N THR A 403 24.14 -0.63 -6.56
CA THR A 403 25.15 -0.48 -5.52
C THR A 403 24.53 0.15 -4.28
N GLN A 404 24.78 -0.44 -3.12
CA GLN A 404 24.33 0.01 -1.82
C GLN A 404 25.51 0.53 -1.01
N ASP A 405 25.31 1.56 -0.21
CA ASP A 405 26.17 1.92 0.90
C ASP A 405 25.80 1.04 2.11
N ASP A 406 26.21 -0.22 2.03
CA ASP A 406 25.78 -1.27 2.94
C ASP A 406 26.77 -1.42 4.10
N SER A 407 26.26 -1.54 5.32
CA SER A 407 27.07 -1.69 6.51
C SER A 407 26.53 -2.76 7.45
N HIS A 408 27.44 -3.42 8.16
CA HIS A 408 27.14 -4.40 9.19
C HIS A 408 27.87 -4.05 10.47
N ILE A 409 27.11 -3.97 11.56
CA ILE A 409 27.62 -3.62 12.89
C ILE A 409 27.52 -4.84 13.80
N TYR A 410 28.68 -5.30 14.29
CA TYR A 410 28.78 -6.41 15.23
C TYR A 410 28.95 -5.83 16.62
N CYS A 411 28.03 -6.12 17.53
CA CYS A 411 27.98 -5.52 18.87
C CYS A 411 27.48 -6.51 19.93
N THR A 412 27.65 -6.17 21.21
CA THR A 412 26.99 -6.89 22.31
C THR A 412 25.53 -6.45 22.44
N GLN A 413 24.73 -7.23 23.16
CA GLN A 413 23.32 -6.90 23.41
C GLN A 413 23.14 -5.55 24.09
N GLU A 414 24.01 -5.22 25.05
CA GLU A 414 23.96 -3.94 25.79
C GLU A 414 24.31 -2.73 24.89
N GLN A 415 24.99 -2.96 23.79
CA GLN A 415 25.39 -1.92 22.84
C GLN A 415 24.31 -1.65 21.77
N VAL A 416 23.27 -2.48 21.65
CA VAL A 416 22.26 -2.38 20.56
C VAL A 416 21.55 -1.03 20.57
N VAL A 417 20.95 -0.64 21.71
CA VAL A 417 20.17 0.62 21.81
C VAL A 417 21.02 1.86 21.54
N PRO A 418 22.22 2.04 22.18
CA PRO A 418 23.08 3.17 21.84
C PRO A 418 23.46 3.22 20.36
N ILE A 419 23.79 2.07 19.74
CA ILE A 419 24.19 1.99 18.34
C ILE A 419 23.03 2.32 17.40
N LEU A 420 21.80 1.88 17.70
CA LEU A 420 20.63 2.23 16.91
C LEU A 420 20.37 3.74 16.93
N ASN A 421 20.52 4.41 18.07
CA ASN A 421 20.40 5.86 18.13
C ASN A 421 21.48 6.56 17.29
N GLU A 422 22.75 6.14 17.41
CA GLU A 422 23.84 6.68 16.57
C GLU A 422 23.57 6.46 15.07
N LEU A 423 23.04 5.29 14.70
CA LEU A 423 22.72 4.94 13.31
C LEU A 423 21.56 5.80 12.78
N LEU A 424 20.51 6.02 13.58
CA LEU A 424 19.40 6.89 13.20
C LEU A 424 19.87 8.33 12.98
N ASP A 425 20.67 8.87 13.88
CA ASP A 425 21.25 10.21 13.73
C ASP A 425 22.11 10.30 12.47
N PHE A 426 22.92 9.28 12.18
CA PHE A 426 23.75 9.22 11.00
C PHE A 426 22.91 9.16 9.71
N VAL A 427 21.88 8.31 9.65
CA VAL A 427 20.98 8.20 8.49
C VAL A 427 20.27 9.53 8.25
N LEU A 428 19.71 10.15 9.28
CA LEU A 428 19.02 11.44 9.17
C LEU A 428 19.98 12.56 8.74
N TYR A 429 21.22 12.55 9.21
CA TYR A 429 22.26 13.48 8.77
C TYR A 429 22.54 13.34 7.28
N MET A 430 22.77 12.11 6.80
CA MET A 430 23.04 11.83 5.39
C MET A 430 21.89 12.29 4.49
N LEU A 431 20.66 11.96 4.85
CA LEU A 431 19.46 12.33 4.09
C LEU A 431 19.24 13.85 4.06
N ARG A 432 19.49 14.56 5.17
CA ARG A 432 19.36 16.05 5.21
C ARG A 432 20.35 16.74 4.29
N ILE A 433 21.58 16.25 4.19
CA ILE A 433 22.57 16.81 3.24
C ILE A 433 22.11 16.61 1.79
N LEU A 434 21.40 15.50 1.50
CA LEU A 434 20.82 15.25 0.18
C LEU A 434 19.53 16.05 -0.07
N GLY A 435 19.08 16.89 0.88
CA GLY A 435 17.94 17.80 0.73
C GLY A 435 16.60 17.23 1.19
N PHE A 436 16.57 16.08 1.88
CA PHE A 436 15.35 15.54 2.48
C PHE A 436 15.11 16.19 3.84
N GLU A 437 13.99 16.90 4.01
CA GLU A 437 13.65 17.61 5.26
C GLU A 437 12.58 16.88 6.09
N LYS A 438 11.72 16.08 5.42
CA LYS A 438 10.64 15.33 6.06
C LYS A 438 10.89 13.83 5.94
N PHE A 439 10.64 13.13 7.03
CA PHE A 439 10.85 11.69 7.14
C PHE A 439 9.62 11.05 7.74
N GLU A 440 9.26 9.89 7.21
CA GLU A 440 8.33 8.95 7.83
C GLU A 440 9.15 7.73 8.25
N ALA A 441 8.89 7.22 9.43
CA ALA A 441 9.59 6.06 9.97
C ALA A 441 8.57 5.01 10.41
N ASP A 442 8.67 3.82 9.81
CA ASP A 442 7.83 2.68 10.14
C ASP A 442 8.67 1.61 10.84
N LEU A 443 8.15 1.05 11.92
CA LEU A 443 8.73 -0.10 12.57
C LEU A 443 8.24 -1.39 11.89
N SER A 444 9.17 -2.11 11.24
CA SER A 444 8.86 -3.43 10.70
C SER A 444 8.77 -4.47 11.80
N THR A 445 7.60 -5.03 12.03
CA THR A 445 7.36 -6.10 13.00
C THR A 445 7.57 -7.48 12.39
N LYS A 446 7.60 -8.53 13.24
CA LYS A 446 7.81 -9.90 12.80
C LYS A 446 6.74 -10.38 11.83
N PRO A 447 7.10 -10.76 10.58
CA PRO A 447 6.16 -11.37 9.65
C PRO A 447 5.84 -12.82 10.02
N GLU A 448 4.75 -13.37 9.46
CA GLU A 448 4.37 -14.78 9.69
C GLU A 448 5.49 -15.77 9.33
N LYS A 449 6.19 -15.53 8.22
CA LYS A 449 7.37 -16.30 7.79
C LYS A 449 8.64 -15.54 8.17
N ALA A 450 9.16 -15.74 9.38
CA ALA A 450 10.38 -15.10 9.86
C ALA A 450 11.43 -16.13 10.28
N ILE A 451 12.70 -15.73 10.20
CA ILE A 451 13.82 -16.47 10.78
C ILE A 451 14.07 -15.91 12.19
N GLY A 452 14.39 -16.76 13.16
CA GLY A 452 14.63 -16.40 14.57
C GLY A 452 13.46 -16.70 15.50
N GLY A 453 13.75 -16.73 16.81
CA GLY A 453 12.75 -16.95 17.85
C GLY A 453 11.90 -15.71 18.15
N GLN A 454 10.75 -15.91 18.79
CA GLN A 454 9.89 -14.78 19.20
C GLN A 454 10.64 -13.81 20.13
N ALA A 455 11.39 -14.33 21.09
CA ALA A 455 12.15 -13.51 22.04
C ALA A 455 13.20 -12.60 21.38
N ASP A 456 13.82 -13.07 20.27
CA ASP A 456 14.80 -12.28 19.52
C ASP A 456 14.11 -11.11 18.82
N TRP A 457 12.90 -11.37 18.27
CA TRP A 457 12.08 -10.35 17.62
C TRP A 457 11.53 -9.34 18.61
N ASP A 458 10.99 -9.81 19.76
CA ASP A 458 10.46 -8.93 20.81
C ASP A 458 11.56 -7.98 21.31
N MET A 459 12.79 -8.48 21.48
CA MET A 459 13.93 -7.66 21.89
C MET A 459 14.31 -6.64 20.81
N ALA A 460 14.31 -7.03 19.54
CA ALA A 460 14.65 -6.14 18.44
C ALA A 460 13.58 -5.04 18.22
N GLU A 461 12.31 -5.38 18.40
CA GLU A 461 11.20 -4.43 18.28
C GLU A 461 11.13 -3.44 19.47
N GLN A 462 11.65 -3.82 20.64
CA GLN A 462 11.72 -2.95 21.82
C GLN A 462 12.93 -2.02 21.82
N ALA A 463 13.98 -2.35 21.08
CA ALA A 463 15.21 -1.56 21.03
C ALA A 463 15.05 -0.29 20.21
#